data_553d73352027b54660ec0a5c080b046b
#
_entry.id   553d73352027b54660ec0a5c080b046b
#
_cell.length_a   1.000
_cell.length_b   1.000
_cell.length_c   1.000
_cell.angle_alpha   90.00
_cell.angle_beta   90.00
_cell.angle_gamma   90.00
#
_symmetry.space_group_name_H-M   'P 1'
#
loop_
_entity.id
_entity.type
_entity.pdbx_description
1 polymer ?
#
loop_
_entity_poly.entity_id
_entity_poly.type
_entity_poly.pdbx_seq_one_letter_code
_entity_poly.pdbx_strand_id
1 'polypeptide(L)'
;MEYMPTDDSRAIELLSRTPYGRVSASMRALPFTTVTRHLVIDGRLVLRLHRGYNYHHALDGSVVAYEADNVNSDERDTWSVQFTGTAKIIEPTPAERALFGRTPRLADGEPFEPVFLCIEPEFVTLHRLSDVPVLRYAHQA
;
A
#
# COMPACT_ATOMS: atom_id res chain seq x y z
N MET A 1 1.00 26.48 -21.62
CA MET A 1 1.46 26.19 -20.26
C MET A 1 1.54 24.69 -20.08
N GLU A 2 2.72 24.18 -19.85
CA GLU A 2 2.89 22.75 -19.65
C GLU A 2 2.30 22.32 -18.31
N TYR A 3 1.57 21.22 -18.33
CA TYR A 3 1.05 20.62 -17.10
C TYR A 3 2.21 19.98 -16.32
N MET A 4 2.45 20.51 -15.14
CA MET A 4 3.43 19.93 -14.21
C MET A 4 2.67 19.13 -13.16
N PRO A 5 2.88 17.79 -13.09
CA PRO A 5 2.24 17.00 -12.05
C PRO A 5 2.66 17.51 -10.67
N THR A 6 1.70 17.62 -9.76
CA THR A 6 2.01 17.88 -8.35
C THR A 6 2.70 16.65 -7.77
N ASP A 7 3.40 16.82 -6.64
CA ASP A 7 4.01 15.68 -5.94
C ASP A 7 2.96 14.63 -5.57
N ASP A 8 1.75 15.08 -5.22
CA ASP A 8 0.65 14.17 -4.89
C ASP A 8 0.25 13.32 -6.10
N SER A 9 0.09 13.93 -7.28
CA SER A 9 -0.24 13.20 -8.51
C SER A 9 0.88 12.24 -8.89
N ARG A 10 2.12 12.66 -8.73
CA ARG A 10 3.27 11.81 -9.03
C ARG A 10 3.36 10.62 -8.09
N ALA A 11 3.11 10.83 -6.81
CA ALA A 11 3.10 9.77 -5.81
C ALA A 11 2.01 8.74 -6.11
N ILE A 12 0.82 9.18 -6.48
CA ILE A 12 -0.29 8.29 -6.86
C ILE A 12 0.08 7.48 -8.10
N GLU A 13 0.69 8.12 -9.09
CA GLU A 13 1.16 7.42 -10.29
C GLU A 13 2.18 6.34 -9.96
N LEU A 14 3.15 6.66 -9.10
CA LEU A 14 4.16 5.69 -8.68
C LEU A 14 3.53 4.54 -7.89
N LEU A 15 2.61 4.84 -6.99
CA LEU A 15 1.91 3.82 -6.22
C LEU A 15 1.18 2.83 -7.14
N SER A 16 0.56 3.34 -8.20
CA SER A 16 -0.19 2.49 -9.13
C SER A 16 0.68 1.53 -9.94
N ARG A 17 2.00 1.75 -9.94
CA ARG A 17 2.96 0.85 -10.62
C ARG A 17 3.30 -0.39 -9.80
N THR A 18 2.93 -0.43 -8.53
CA THR A 18 3.21 -1.56 -7.64
C THR A 18 1.91 -2.17 -7.17
N PRO A 19 1.84 -3.51 -7.04
CA PRO A 19 0.61 -4.16 -6.57
C PRO A 19 0.50 -4.23 -5.05
N TYR A 20 1.60 -4.08 -4.33
CA TYR A 20 1.67 -4.25 -2.87
C TYR A 20 2.32 -3.05 -2.21
N GLY A 21 1.87 -2.77 -1.01
CA GLY A 21 2.47 -1.81 -0.11
C GLY A 21 2.31 -2.28 1.32
N ARG A 22 2.51 -1.36 2.26
CA ARG A 22 2.40 -1.66 3.68
C ARG A 22 1.51 -0.62 4.35
N VAL A 23 0.55 -1.10 5.11
CA VAL A 23 -0.26 -0.24 5.96
C VAL A 23 0.26 -0.32 7.38
N SER A 24 0.38 0.84 8.02
CA SER A 24 0.88 0.97 9.39
C SER A 24 -0.11 1.75 10.23
N ALA A 25 -0.33 1.27 11.43
CA ALA A 25 -1.21 1.91 12.41
C ALA A 25 -0.82 1.47 13.83
N SER A 26 -1.61 1.87 14.81
CA SER A 26 -1.41 1.45 16.19
C SER A 26 -2.62 0.68 16.67
N MET A 27 -2.37 -0.39 17.40
CA MET A 27 -3.39 -1.16 18.09
C MET A 27 -3.00 -1.24 19.55
N ARG A 28 -3.85 -0.68 20.43
CA ARG A 28 -3.56 -0.58 21.87
C ARG A 28 -2.19 0.08 22.15
N ALA A 29 -1.93 1.18 21.46
CA ALA A 29 -0.69 1.94 21.53
C ALA A 29 0.56 1.19 21.01
N LEU A 30 0.40 -0.01 20.46
CA LEU A 30 1.49 -0.73 19.83
C LEU A 30 1.42 -0.53 18.31
N PRO A 31 2.47 -0.02 17.68
CA PRO A 31 2.48 0.12 16.23
C PRO A 31 2.59 -1.25 15.55
N PHE A 32 1.94 -1.38 14.40
CA PHE A 32 2.08 -2.57 13.56
C PHE A 32 2.12 -2.18 12.09
N THR A 33 2.68 -3.07 11.29
CA THR A 33 2.78 -2.90 9.83
C THR A 33 2.44 -4.23 9.18
N THR A 34 1.64 -4.19 8.13
CA THR A 34 1.33 -5.39 7.37
C THR A 34 1.33 -5.11 5.88
N VAL A 35 1.77 -6.09 5.09
CA VAL A 35 1.76 -6.02 3.63
C VAL A 35 0.35 -6.22 3.12
N THR A 36 -0.05 -5.38 2.17
CA THR A 36 -1.38 -5.48 1.57
C THR A 36 -1.33 -5.30 0.06
N ARG A 37 -2.27 -5.93 -0.63
CA ARG A 37 -2.56 -5.65 -2.02
C ARG A 37 -3.36 -4.37 -2.09
N HIS A 38 -3.02 -3.47 -3.01
CA HIS A 38 -3.76 -2.23 -3.18
C HIS A 38 -4.16 -1.98 -4.63
N LEU A 39 -5.16 -1.13 -4.77
CA LEU A 39 -5.54 -0.49 -6.04
C LEU A 39 -5.70 1.00 -5.78
N VAL A 40 -5.46 1.78 -6.81
CA VAL A 40 -5.79 3.21 -6.80
C VAL A 40 -7.04 3.38 -7.65
N ILE A 41 -8.12 3.85 -7.05
CA ILE A 41 -9.41 4.05 -7.71
C ILE A 41 -9.89 5.46 -7.40
N ASP A 42 -9.99 6.30 -8.44
CA ASP A 42 -10.43 7.70 -8.30
C ASP A 42 -9.66 8.47 -7.23
N GLY A 43 -8.34 8.30 -7.17
CA GLY A 43 -7.47 8.98 -6.21
C GLY A 43 -7.54 8.42 -4.79
N ARG A 44 -8.30 7.36 -4.57
CA ARG A 44 -8.39 6.67 -3.28
C ARG A 44 -7.59 5.38 -3.33
N LEU A 45 -7.06 4.99 -2.18
CA LEU A 45 -6.40 3.71 -2.03
C LEU A 45 -7.42 2.70 -1.52
N VAL A 46 -7.56 1.59 -2.24
CA VAL A 46 -8.39 0.47 -1.80
C VAL A 46 -7.47 -0.70 -1.49
N LEU A 47 -7.57 -1.22 -0.28
CA LEU A 47 -6.70 -2.27 0.23
C LEU A 47 -7.50 -3.56 0.39
N ARG A 48 -6.85 -4.68 0.11
CA ARG A 48 -7.41 -6.01 0.37
C ARG A 48 -6.52 -6.71 1.40
N LEU A 49 -7.11 -7.03 2.56
CA LEU A 49 -6.43 -7.74 3.63
C LEU A 49 -7.13 -9.05 3.91
N HIS A 50 -6.42 -9.93 4.62
CA HIS A 50 -7.03 -11.14 5.17
C HIS A 50 -7.76 -10.80 6.47
N ARG A 51 -9.05 -11.13 6.51
CA ARG A 51 -9.89 -10.86 7.69
C ARG A 51 -9.36 -11.55 8.95
N GLY A 52 -8.77 -12.73 8.80
CA GLY A 52 -8.23 -13.50 9.91
C GLY A 52 -7.08 -12.86 10.66
N TYR A 53 -6.37 -11.88 10.05
CA TYR A 53 -5.36 -11.11 10.79
C TYR A 53 -5.95 -10.19 11.84
N ASN A 54 -7.23 -9.87 11.72
CA ASN A 54 -7.97 -9.01 12.65
C ASN A 54 -7.48 -7.56 12.69
N TYR A 55 -6.58 -7.15 11.79
CA TYR A 55 -6.09 -5.76 11.73
C TYR A 55 -7.15 -4.77 11.28
N HIS A 56 -8.14 -5.22 10.52
CA HIS A 56 -9.18 -4.34 9.98
C HIS A 56 -9.98 -3.63 11.08
N HIS A 57 -10.14 -4.24 12.26
CA HIS A 57 -10.81 -3.60 13.37
C HIS A 57 -10.01 -2.42 13.93
N ALA A 58 -8.68 -2.56 14.01
CA ALA A 58 -7.80 -1.49 14.46
C ALA A 58 -7.68 -0.38 13.42
N LEU A 59 -7.75 -0.73 12.13
CA LEU A 59 -7.61 0.22 11.03
C LEU A 59 -8.88 1.03 10.80
N ASP A 60 -10.05 0.43 11.00
CA ASP A 60 -11.33 1.08 10.68
C ASP A 60 -11.55 2.33 11.53
N GLY A 61 -11.69 3.49 10.88
CA GLY A 61 -11.85 4.77 11.53
C GLY A 61 -10.57 5.39 12.07
N SER A 62 -9.41 4.75 11.87
CA SER A 62 -8.12 5.23 12.37
C SER A 62 -7.35 5.97 11.30
N VAL A 63 -6.51 6.91 11.73
CA VAL A 63 -5.51 7.52 10.84
C VAL A 63 -4.38 6.50 10.67
N VAL A 64 -4.07 6.21 9.43
CA VAL A 64 -3.07 5.20 9.07
C VAL A 64 -2.07 5.78 8.09
N ALA A 65 -0.91 5.14 7.99
CA ALA A 65 0.05 5.41 6.94
C ALA A 65 0.09 4.23 5.98
N TYR A 66 0.13 4.52 4.69
CA TYR A 66 0.31 3.52 3.64
C TYR A 66 1.56 3.84 2.85
N GLU A 67 2.45 2.90 2.70
CA GLU A 67 3.76 3.10 2.06
C GLU A 67 3.99 2.06 0.98
N ALA A 68 4.61 2.51 -0.12
CA ALA A 68 5.12 1.63 -1.16
C ALA A 68 6.42 2.21 -1.73
N ASP A 69 7.21 1.35 -2.34
CA ASP A 69 8.51 1.72 -2.91
C ASP A 69 8.89 0.78 -4.05
N ASN A 70 10.02 1.09 -4.68
CA ASN A 70 10.60 0.23 -5.72
C ASN A 70 11.96 -0.35 -5.29
N VAL A 71 12.20 -0.49 -4.00
CA VAL A 71 13.52 -0.90 -3.47
C VAL A 71 13.98 -2.26 -4.02
N ASN A 72 13.05 -3.16 -4.31
CA ASN A 72 13.37 -4.49 -4.83
C ASN A 72 13.40 -4.54 -6.36
N SER A 73 13.35 -3.39 -7.03
CA SER A 73 13.49 -3.33 -8.49
C SER A 73 14.96 -3.16 -8.89
N ASP A 74 15.25 -3.37 -10.18
CA ASP A 74 16.57 -3.13 -10.74
C ASP A 74 16.78 -1.68 -11.15
N GLU A 75 15.86 -0.78 -10.82
CA GLU A 75 15.95 0.64 -11.14
C GLU A 75 17.02 1.32 -10.29
N ARG A 76 17.80 2.20 -10.94
CA ARG A 76 18.85 2.97 -10.25
C ARG A 76 18.29 4.05 -9.35
N ASP A 77 17.15 4.62 -9.74
CA ASP A 77 16.47 5.63 -8.94
C ASP A 77 15.47 4.94 -8.04
N THR A 78 15.64 5.12 -6.74
CA THR A 78 14.74 4.57 -5.74
C THR A 78 13.74 5.62 -5.31
N TRP A 79 12.48 5.25 -5.23
CA TRP A 79 11.45 6.12 -4.72
C TRP A 79 10.66 5.40 -3.62
N SER A 80 10.12 6.19 -2.72
CA SER A 80 9.12 5.74 -1.76
C SER A 80 8.02 6.78 -1.64
N VAL A 81 6.79 6.31 -1.48
CA VAL A 81 5.62 7.16 -1.31
C VAL A 81 4.91 6.77 -0.02
N GLN A 82 4.41 7.77 0.70
CA GLN A 82 3.63 7.55 1.89
C GLN A 82 2.36 8.38 1.81
N PHE A 83 1.25 7.72 2.10
CA PHE A 83 -0.07 8.33 2.13
C PHE A 83 -0.62 8.20 3.54
N THR A 84 -1.04 9.32 4.11
CA THR A 84 -1.64 9.34 5.44
C THR A 84 -3.09 9.78 5.31
N GLY A 85 -3.99 9.06 5.94
CA GLY A 85 -5.41 9.37 5.92
C GLY A 85 -6.17 8.40 6.81
N THR A 86 -7.47 8.62 6.90
CA THR A 86 -8.36 7.75 7.68
C THR A 86 -8.75 6.54 6.84
N ALA A 87 -8.58 5.36 7.41
CA ALA A 87 -9.01 4.11 6.79
C ALA A 87 -10.44 3.78 7.20
N LYS A 88 -11.20 3.20 6.29
CA LYS A 88 -12.56 2.72 6.57
C LYS A 88 -12.81 1.41 5.84
N ILE A 89 -13.48 0.49 6.52
CA ILE A 89 -13.96 -0.74 5.89
C ILE A 89 -15.00 -0.37 4.85
N ILE A 90 -14.88 -0.94 3.65
CA ILE A 90 -15.81 -0.72 2.55
C ILE A 90 -16.25 -2.04 1.93
N GLU A 91 -17.34 -1.99 1.18
CA GLU A 91 -17.77 -3.08 0.29
C GLU A 91 -17.57 -2.63 -1.15
N PRO A 92 -16.50 -3.10 -1.82
CA PRO A 92 -16.27 -2.73 -3.21
C PRO A 92 -17.37 -3.29 -4.12
N THR A 93 -17.57 -2.63 -5.26
CA THR A 93 -18.44 -3.17 -6.30
C THR A 93 -17.82 -4.46 -6.87
N PRO A 94 -18.63 -5.32 -7.51
CA PRO A 94 -18.06 -6.50 -8.20
C PRO A 94 -16.99 -6.14 -9.22
N ALA A 95 -17.13 -5.01 -9.94
CA ALA A 95 -16.14 -4.54 -10.88
C ALA A 95 -14.83 -4.15 -10.19
N GLU A 96 -14.90 -3.47 -9.06
CA GLU A 96 -13.73 -3.10 -8.27
C GLU A 96 -13.04 -4.34 -7.70
N ARG A 97 -13.80 -5.31 -7.20
CA ARG A 97 -13.24 -6.58 -6.72
C ARG A 97 -12.49 -7.32 -7.82
N ALA A 98 -13.02 -7.31 -9.03
CA ALA A 98 -12.38 -7.96 -10.16
C ALA A 98 -11.02 -7.35 -10.49
N LEU A 99 -10.82 -6.06 -10.25
CA LEU A 99 -9.56 -5.38 -10.50
C LEU A 99 -8.43 -5.88 -9.60
N PHE A 100 -8.74 -6.41 -8.41
CA PHE A 100 -7.72 -7.01 -7.54
C PHE A 100 -7.16 -8.31 -8.11
N GLY A 101 -7.89 -8.93 -9.02
CA GLY A 101 -7.51 -10.20 -9.57
C GLY A 101 -7.73 -11.36 -8.58
N ARG A 102 -6.96 -12.41 -8.77
CA ARG A 102 -7.11 -13.64 -7.99
C ARG A 102 -6.79 -13.43 -6.53
N THR A 103 -7.64 -13.93 -5.64
CA THR A 103 -7.33 -13.93 -4.21
C THR A 103 -6.32 -15.03 -3.90
N PRO A 104 -5.44 -14.81 -2.90
CA PRO A 104 -4.64 -15.90 -2.36
C PRO A 104 -5.53 -17.03 -1.88
N ARG A 105 -5.06 -18.26 -1.97
CA ARG A 105 -5.80 -19.40 -1.47
C ARG A 105 -5.72 -19.51 0.05
N LEU A 106 -4.54 -19.25 0.61
CA LEU A 106 -4.25 -19.40 2.03
C LEU A 106 -3.56 -18.16 2.56
N ALA A 107 -3.80 -17.84 3.82
CA ALA A 107 -3.06 -16.88 4.61
C ALA A 107 -2.69 -17.56 5.93
N ASP A 108 -1.38 -17.66 6.21
CA ASP A 108 -0.84 -18.36 7.38
C ASP A 108 -1.41 -19.78 7.56
N GLY A 109 -1.62 -20.48 6.44
CA GLY A 109 -2.16 -21.83 6.44
C GLY A 109 -3.66 -21.95 6.55
N GLU A 110 -4.39 -20.85 6.67
CA GLU A 110 -5.85 -20.81 6.73
C GLU A 110 -6.44 -20.27 5.44
N PRO A 111 -7.69 -20.63 5.09
CA PRO A 111 -8.34 -20.04 3.91
C PRO A 111 -8.35 -18.53 3.96
N PHE A 112 -7.97 -17.90 2.84
CA PHE A 112 -7.95 -16.44 2.75
C PHE A 112 -9.39 -15.91 2.71
N GLU A 113 -9.69 -14.98 3.61
CA GLU A 113 -10.97 -14.29 3.67
C GLU A 113 -10.74 -12.79 3.47
N PRO A 114 -11.18 -12.21 2.35
CA PRO A 114 -10.90 -10.81 2.08
C PRO A 114 -11.73 -9.86 2.93
N VAL A 115 -11.10 -8.79 3.36
CA VAL A 115 -11.76 -7.58 3.86
C VAL A 115 -11.12 -6.39 3.16
N PHE A 116 -11.94 -5.40 2.82
CA PHE A 116 -11.50 -4.27 2.03
C PHE A 116 -11.59 -2.99 2.84
N LEU A 117 -10.57 -2.14 2.68
CA LEU A 117 -10.52 -0.83 3.31
C LEU A 117 -10.23 0.22 2.26
N CYS A 118 -10.70 1.43 2.51
CA CYS A 118 -10.42 2.59 1.67
C CYS A 118 -9.67 3.63 2.51
N ILE A 119 -8.64 4.22 1.92
CA ILE A 119 -7.94 5.37 2.49
C ILE A 119 -8.08 6.53 1.52
N GLU A 120 -8.63 7.65 2.00
CA GLU A 120 -8.58 8.91 1.28
C GLU A 120 -7.35 9.67 1.73
N PRO A 121 -6.33 9.85 0.87
CA PRO A 121 -5.10 10.50 1.28
C PRO A 121 -5.33 11.95 1.67
N GLU A 122 -4.87 12.34 2.86
CA GLU A 122 -4.87 13.72 3.34
C GLU A 122 -3.47 14.32 3.22
N PHE A 123 -2.45 13.51 3.48
CA PHE A 123 -1.06 13.92 3.35
C PHE A 123 -0.33 12.91 2.48
N VAL A 124 0.50 13.42 1.59
CA VAL A 124 1.26 12.60 0.66
C VAL A 124 2.72 13.04 0.71
N THR A 125 3.61 12.06 0.85
CA THR A 125 5.06 12.30 0.86
C THR A 125 5.70 11.45 -0.23
N LEU A 126 6.60 12.05 -0.99
CA LEU A 126 7.39 11.36 -2.01
C LEU A 126 8.87 11.62 -1.72
N HIS A 127 9.62 10.54 -1.57
CA HIS A 127 11.08 10.61 -1.42
C HIS A 127 11.74 9.93 -2.61
N ARG A 128 12.88 10.46 -3.02
CA ARG A 128 13.68 9.92 -4.11
C ARG A 128 15.13 9.83 -3.71
N LEU A 129 15.74 8.71 -4.04
CA LEU A 129 17.18 8.54 -3.98
C LEU A 129 17.65 8.27 -5.41
N SER A 130 18.53 9.13 -5.91
CA SER A 130 19.00 9.03 -7.28
C SER A 130 20.35 8.33 -7.35
N ASP A 131 20.55 7.55 -8.41
CA ASP A 131 21.80 6.86 -8.68
C ASP A 131 22.26 5.96 -7.51
N VAL A 132 21.33 5.16 -7.00
CA VAL A 132 21.60 4.23 -5.90
C VAL A 132 22.47 3.09 -6.40
N PRO A 133 23.60 2.77 -5.73
CA PRO A 133 24.40 1.61 -6.11
C PRO A 133 23.57 0.33 -6.03
N VAL A 134 23.76 -0.56 -7.01
CA VAL A 134 23.17 -1.90 -6.96
C VAL A 134 23.91 -2.68 -5.89
N LEU A 135 23.23 -2.96 -4.79
CA LEU A 135 23.79 -3.76 -3.72
C LEU A 135 23.49 -5.23 -3.99
N ARG A 136 24.53 -6.01 -4.18
CA ARG A 136 24.37 -7.46 -4.24
C ARG A 136 24.59 -8.01 -2.84
N TYR A 137 23.69 -8.89 -2.43
CA TYR A 137 23.92 -9.65 -1.22
C TYR A 137 25.18 -10.50 -1.43
N ALA A 138 26.25 -10.14 -0.73
CA ALA A 138 27.38 -11.04 -0.63
C ALA A 138 26.98 -12.16 0.33
N HIS A 139 26.95 -13.41 -0.17
CA HIS A 139 26.89 -14.55 0.72
C HIS A 139 28.18 -14.55 1.55
N GLN A 140 28.03 -14.17 2.79
CA GLN A 140 29.10 -14.43 3.73
C GLN A 140 28.97 -15.87 4.19
N ALA A 141 29.97 -16.63 3.83
CA ALA A 141 30.09 -17.99 4.33
C ALA A 141 30.39 -17.99 5.83
#